data_43d2f7fd732936f4bf524099f24b7c02
#
_entry.id   43d2f7fd732936f4bf524099f24b7c02
#
_cell.length_a   1.000
_cell.length_b   1.000
_cell.length_c   1.000
_cell.angle_alpha   90.00
_cell.angle_beta   90.00
_cell.angle_gamma   90.00
#
_symmetry.space_group_name_H-M   'P 1'
#
loop_
_entity.id
_entity.type
_entity.pdbx_description
1 polymer ?
#
loop_
_entity_poly.entity_id
_entity_poly.type
_entity_poly.pdbx_seq_one_letter_code
_entity_poly.pdbx_strand_id
1 'polypeptide(L)'
;TRAIVEKLAAEFHLAISRYYDEVDVEGGYAAPVGNKLDTLTAKVKALQAGGTKLFVVHIGLDSPEMIAMEDLNPFGPKDMSKHRQAELRALLSPSFQQLIHDPKFRIVTYGMLNKEKGLQSMKRPGSH
;
A
#
# COMPACT_ATOMS: atom_id res chain seq x y z
N THR A 1 -12.99 -1.87 -18.58
CA THR A 1 -12.49 -2.55 -17.36
C THR A 1 -13.01 -1.91 -16.09
N ARG A 2 -12.91 -0.58 -15.92
CA ARG A 2 -13.38 0.16 -14.72
C ARG A 2 -14.87 -0.07 -14.44
N ALA A 3 -15.73 0.03 -15.43
CA ALA A 3 -17.17 -0.18 -15.29
C ALA A 3 -17.53 -1.59 -14.76
N ILE A 4 -16.75 -2.60 -15.14
CA ILE A 4 -16.92 -3.97 -14.64
C ILE A 4 -16.57 -4.02 -13.15
N VAL A 5 -15.46 -3.41 -12.75
CA VAL A 5 -15.04 -3.36 -11.34
C VAL A 5 -16.10 -2.65 -10.49
N GLU A 6 -16.61 -1.52 -10.93
CA GLU A 6 -17.65 -0.76 -10.23
C GLU A 6 -18.96 -1.56 -10.12
N LYS A 7 -19.36 -2.25 -11.20
CA LYS A 7 -20.53 -3.12 -11.18
C LYS A 7 -20.37 -4.26 -10.16
N LEU A 8 -19.26 -4.98 -10.21
CA LEU A 8 -18.99 -6.08 -9.29
C LEU A 8 -18.85 -5.58 -7.83
N ALA A 9 -18.18 -4.46 -7.62
CA ALA A 9 -18.07 -3.88 -6.29
C ALA A 9 -19.43 -3.52 -5.69
N ALA A 10 -20.33 -2.96 -6.50
CA ALA A 10 -21.70 -2.68 -6.07
C ALA A 10 -22.50 -3.98 -5.78
N GLU A 11 -22.40 -4.97 -6.66
CA GLU A 11 -23.08 -6.27 -6.51
C GLU A 11 -22.63 -7.02 -5.25
N PHE A 12 -21.33 -7.03 -4.97
CA PHE A 12 -20.75 -7.74 -3.84
C PHE A 12 -20.51 -6.85 -2.59
N HIS A 13 -21.00 -5.63 -2.58
CA HIS A 13 -20.84 -4.67 -1.49
C HIS A 13 -19.37 -4.44 -1.07
N LEU A 14 -18.48 -4.31 -2.05
CA LEU A 14 -17.05 -4.16 -1.85
C LEU A 14 -16.60 -2.70 -1.98
N ALA A 15 -15.72 -2.28 -1.11
CA ALA A 15 -15.01 -1.01 -1.23
C ALA A 15 -13.97 -1.09 -2.36
N ILE A 16 -13.84 -0.01 -3.14
CA ILE A 16 -12.84 0.10 -4.19
C ILE A 16 -11.71 0.99 -3.71
N SER A 17 -10.48 0.54 -3.90
CA SER A 17 -9.26 1.32 -3.60
C SER A 17 -9.26 2.65 -4.36
N ARG A 18 -8.82 3.71 -3.71
CA ARG A 18 -8.79 5.10 -4.17
C ARG A 18 -10.15 5.78 -4.37
N TYR A 19 -11.25 5.16 -3.89
CA TYR A 19 -12.59 5.74 -4.00
C TYR A 19 -13.05 6.46 -2.73
N TYR A 20 -12.19 6.55 -1.70
CA TYR A 20 -12.46 7.30 -0.45
C TYR A 20 -11.54 8.52 -0.29
N ASP A 21 -11.17 9.15 -1.39
CA ASP A 21 -10.27 10.31 -1.46
C ASP A 21 -8.88 10.03 -0.83
N GLU A 22 -8.40 8.78 -0.98
CA GLU A 22 -7.07 8.42 -0.50
C GLU A 22 -5.98 9.08 -1.36
N VAL A 23 -4.99 9.59 -0.69
CA VAL A 23 -3.77 10.10 -1.33
C VAL A 23 -2.74 8.98 -1.37
N ASP A 24 -2.31 8.62 -2.58
CA ASP A 24 -1.25 7.64 -2.76
C ASP A 24 0.07 8.12 -2.14
N VAL A 25 0.66 7.25 -1.33
CA VAL A 25 2.03 7.39 -0.87
C VAL A 25 2.84 6.30 -1.54
N GLU A 26 3.76 6.72 -2.40
CA GLU A 26 4.65 5.78 -3.07
C GLU A 26 5.42 4.95 -2.04
N GLY A 27 5.33 3.63 -2.14
CA GLY A 27 6.05 2.71 -1.28
C GLY A 27 7.56 2.75 -1.51
N GLY A 28 8.27 1.86 -0.83
CA GLY A 28 9.72 1.74 -0.95
C GLY A 28 10.19 0.80 -2.07
N TYR A 29 9.33 0.43 -3.04
CA TYR A 29 9.65 -0.66 -3.99
C TYR A 29 10.93 -0.43 -4.80
N ALA A 30 11.13 0.77 -5.30
CA ALA A 30 12.34 1.15 -6.06
C ALA A 30 13.59 1.39 -5.17
N ALA A 31 13.43 1.51 -3.85
CA ALA A 31 14.56 1.71 -2.95
C ALA A 31 15.46 0.46 -2.91
N PRO A 32 16.79 0.62 -2.75
CA PRO A 32 17.70 -0.50 -2.56
C PRO A 32 17.26 -1.41 -1.41
N VAL A 33 17.55 -2.71 -1.53
CA VAL A 33 17.16 -3.74 -0.53
C VAL A 33 17.55 -3.35 0.89
N GLY A 34 18.79 -2.86 1.09
CA GLY A 34 19.28 -2.45 2.40
C GLY A 34 18.65 -1.18 2.97
N ASN A 35 17.99 -0.37 2.15
CA ASN A 35 17.47 0.94 2.55
C ASN A 35 15.92 0.95 2.71
N LYS A 36 15.27 -0.21 2.62
CA LYS A 36 13.80 -0.29 2.69
C LYS A 36 13.24 0.32 3.97
N LEU A 37 13.79 -0.03 5.13
CA LEU A 37 13.32 0.47 6.41
C LEU A 37 13.45 2.00 6.51
N ASP A 38 14.62 2.53 6.15
CA ASP A 38 14.86 3.97 6.23
C ASP A 38 13.96 4.73 5.26
N THR A 39 13.78 4.21 4.04
CA THR A 39 12.91 4.80 3.03
C THR A 39 11.45 4.83 3.50
N LEU A 40 10.92 3.70 3.97
CA LEU A 40 9.54 3.63 4.47
C LEU A 40 9.34 4.52 5.69
N THR A 41 10.32 4.52 6.61
CA THR A 41 10.30 5.38 7.80
C THR A 41 10.26 6.86 7.43
N ALA A 42 11.12 7.29 6.50
CA ALA A 42 11.15 8.67 6.03
C ALA A 42 9.83 9.10 5.39
N LYS A 43 9.25 8.23 4.54
CA LYS A 43 7.96 8.48 3.90
C LYS A 43 6.82 8.63 4.92
N VAL A 44 6.75 7.76 5.93
CA VAL A 44 5.73 7.87 6.99
C VAL A 44 5.92 9.14 7.82
N LYS A 45 7.16 9.48 8.19
CA LYS A 45 7.45 10.72 8.93
C LYS A 45 7.12 11.99 8.14
N ALA A 46 7.20 11.95 6.82
CA ALA A 46 6.89 13.08 5.94
C ALA A 46 5.38 13.25 5.69
N LEU A 47 4.52 12.35 6.15
CA LEU A 47 3.08 12.46 5.93
C LEU A 47 2.51 13.70 6.61
N GLN A 48 1.80 14.49 5.83
CA GLN A 48 1.04 15.63 6.35
C GLN A 48 -0.20 15.16 7.09
N ALA A 49 -0.59 15.90 8.11
CA ALA A 49 -1.81 15.61 8.86
C ALA A 49 -3.07 15.70 7.98
N GLY A 50 -4.08 14.93 8.37
CA GLY A 50 -5.39 14.92 7.71
C GLY A 50 -5.47 14.02 6.48
N GLY A 51 -6.70 13.65 6.16
CA GLY A 51 -7.04 12.77 5.03
C GLY A 51 -6.59 11.32 5.21
N THR A 52 -7.00 10.48 4.28
CA THR A 52 -6.59 9.07 4.22
C THR A 52 -5.39 8.92 3.29
N LYS A 53 -4.38 8.19 3.72
CA LYS A 53 -3.18 7.90 2.93
C LYS A 53 -3.19 6.42 2.54
N LEU A 54 -2.96 6.14 1.27
CA LEU A 54 -2.82 4.78 0.76
C LEU A 54 -1.35 4.44 0.57
N PHE A 55 -0.86 3.51 1.37
CA PHE A 55 0.51 3.01 1.27
C PHE A 55 0.54 1.71 0.47
N VAL A 56 1.11 1.74 -0.72
CA VAL A 56 1.24 0.56 -1.57
C VAL A 56 2.58 -0.10 -1.33
N VAL A 57 2.56 -1.36 -0.92
CA VAL A 57 3.77 -2.18 -0.64
C VAL A 57 3.68 -3.53 -1.35
N HIS A 58 4.83 -4.11 -1.64
CA HIS A 58 4.97 -5.37 -2.35
C HIS A 58 5.69 -6.38 -1.47
N ILE A 59 4.95 -7.04 -0.59
CA ILE A 59 5.54 -7.98 0.37
C ILE A 59 5.61 -9.39 -0.18
N GLY A 60 6.62 -10.13 0.24
CA GLY A 60 6.80 -11.55 -0.10
C GLY A 60 7.96 -12.16 0.67
N LEU A 61 8.08 -13.48 0.59
CA LEU A 61 9.22 -14.21 1.14
C LEU A 61 10.23 -14.47 0.02
N ASP A 62 11.52 -14.49 0.37
CA ASP A 62 12.58 -14.93 -0.54
C ASP A 62 12.58 -16.47 -0.60
N SER A 63 11.64 -17.01 -1.36
CA SER A 63 11.41 -18.43 -1.56
C SER A 63 11.72 -18.84 -3.00
N PRO A 64 11.93 -20.14 -3.29
CA PRO A 64 12.15 -20.62 -4.65
C PRO A 64 11.07 -20.16 -5.65
N GLU A 65 9.81 -20.14 -5.23
CA GLU A 65 8.70 -19.69 -6.07
C GLU A 65 8.81 -18.18 -6.36
N MET A 66 9.14 -17.37 -5.37
CA MET A 66 9.29 -15.93 -5.55
C MET A 66 10.54 -15.57 -6.38
N ILE A 67 11.63 -16.36 -6.23
CA ILE A 67 12.85 -16.23 -7.03
C ILE A 67 12.57 -16.53 -8.51
N ALA A 68 11.69 -17.52 -8.77
CA ALA A 68 11.30 -17.89 -10.13
C ALA A 68 10.38 -16.84 -10.80
N MET A 69 9.82 -15.90 -10.04
CA MET A 69 9.03 -14.80 -10.59
C MET A 69 9.93 -13.69 -11.09
N GLU A 70 9.73 -13.31 -12.36
CA GLU A 70 10.43 -12.17 -12.96
C GLU A 70 9.47 -10.98 -13.14
N ASP A 71 9.96 -9.79 -12.85
CA ASP A 71 9.26 -8.57 -13.22
C ASP A 71 9.56 -8.27 -14.71
N LEU A 72 8.54 -8.42 -15.54
CA LEU A 72 8.64 -8.11 -16.97
C LEU A 72 8.72 -6.61 -17.24
N ASN A 73 8.49 -5.77 -16.23
CA ASN A 73 8.69 -4.34 -16.35
C ASN A 73 10.21 -4.04 -16.49
N PRO A 74 10.66 -3.40 -17.57
CA PRO A 74 12.07 -3.10 -17.78
C PRO A 74 12.68 -2.20 -16.71
N PHE A 75 11.84 -1.47 -15.96
CA PHE A 75 12.23 -0.58 -14.86
C PHE A 75 12.08 -1.23 -13.48
N GLY A 76 11.57 -2.46 -13.39
CA GLY A 76 11.42 -3.19 -12.15
C GLY A 76 12.75 -3.78 -11.64
N PRO A 77 12.85 -4.08 -10.34
CA PRO A 77 14.03 -4.70 -9.76
C PRO A 77 14.23 -6.13 -10.30
N LYS A 78 15.47 -6.48 -10.63
CA LYS A 78 15.81 -7.80 -11.20
C LYS A 78 15.72 -8.92 -10.14
N ASP A 79 15.98 -8.61 -8.88
CA ASP A 79 15.92 -9.52 -7.74
C ASP A 79 14.69 -9.25 -6.87
N MET A 80 13.54 -9.34 -7.50
CA MET A 80 12.23 -9.01 -6.93
C MET A 80 11.95 -9.71 -5.58
N SER A 81 12.35 -10.98 -5.42
CA SER A 81 12.17 -11.73 -4.19
C SER A 81 12.84 -11.07 -2.99
N LYS A 82 14.09 -10.61 -3.16
CA LYS A 82 14.84 -9.91 -2.12
C LYS A 82 14.21 -8.56 -1.77
N HIS A 83 13.77 -7.82 -2.77
CA HIS A 83 13.09 -6.55 -2.57
C HIS A 83 11.81 -6.72 -1.76
N ARG A 84 10.98 -7.71 -2.10
CA ARG A 84 9.72 -8.02 -1.40
C ARG A 84 9.94 -8.49 0.03
N GLN A 85 10.95 -9.35 0.25
CA GLN A 85 11.30 -9.78 1.60
C GLN A 85 11.84 -8.63 2.45
N ALA A 86 12.64 -7.74 1.86
CA ALA A 86 13.15 -6.57 2.57
C ALA A 86 12.03 -5.59 2.95
N GLU A 87 11.02 -5.39 2.10
CA GLU A 87 9.82 -4.63 2.47
C GLU A 87 9.06 -5.29 3.61
N LEU A 88 8.83 -6.60 3.55
CA LEU A 88 8.19 -7.34 4.63
C LEU A 88 8.95 -7.19 5.95
N ARG A 89 10.28 -7.36 5.94
CA ARG A 89 11.12 -7.18 7.13
C ARG A 89 11.07 -5.76 7.67
N ALA A 90 11.10 -4.76 6.78
CA ALA A 90 11.00 -3.37 7.18
C ALA A 90 9.67 -3.07 7.87
N LEU A 91 8.56 -3.53 7.29
CA LEU A 91 7.22 -3.35 7.87
C LEU A 91 7.06 -4.05 9.22
N LEU A 92 7.68 -5.24 9.40
CA LEU A 92 7.62 -6.00 10.64
C LEU A 92 8.66 -5.55 11.68
N SER A 93 9.57 -4.63 11.34
CA SER A 93 10.57 -4.18 12.29
C SER A 93 9.94 -3.44 13.48
N PRO A 94 10.46 -3.65 14.71
CA PRO A 94 9.91 -2.98 15.89
C PRO A 94 9.86 -1.46 15.78
N SER A 95 10.87 -0.86 15.18
CA SER A 95 10.94 0.60 15.00
C SER A 95 9.86 1.13 14.05
N PHE A 96 9.58 0.43 12.96
CA PHE A 96 8.52 0.81 12.04
C PHE A 96 7.15 0.57 12.64
N GLN A 97 6.94 -0.55 13.33
CA GLN A 97 5.71 -0.83 14.06
C GLN A 97 5.41 0.23 15.11
N GLN A 98 6.42 0.64 15.89
CA GLN A 98 6.26 1.74 16.85
C GLN A 98 5.89 3.05 16.17
N LEU A 99 6.48 3.36 15.01
CA LEU A 99 6.18 4.57 14.26
C LEU A 99 4.73 4.62 13.78
N ILE A 100 4.21 3.53 13.18
CA ILE A 100 2.85 3.52 12.65
C ILE A 100 1.76 3.41 13.72
N HIS A 101 2.12 3.00 14.94
CA HIS A 101 1.23 2.99 16.11
C HIS A 101 1.35 4.27 16.97
N ASP A 102 2.11 5.27 16.52
CA ASP A 102 2.10 6.60 17.12
C ASP A 102 0.64 7.15 17.09
N PRO A 103 0.12 7.72 18.19
CA PRO A 103 -1.28 8.22 18.28
C PRO A 103 -1.70 9.21 17.19
N LYS A 104 -0.74 9.83 16.50
CA LYS A 104 -1.04 10.71 15.35
C LYS A 104 -1.49 9.97 14.09
N PHE A 105 -1.29 8.64 14.03
CA PHE A 105 -1.73 7.80 12.93
C PHE A 105 -2.86 6.87 13.37
N ARG A 106 -3.78 6.61 12.48
CA ARG A 106 -4.80 5.57 12.61
C ARG A 106 -4.71 4.62 11.43
N ILE A 107 -4.32 3.39 11.69
CA ILE A 107 -4.35 2.34 10.68
C ILE A 107 -5.80 1.96 10.40
N VAL A 108 -6.20 1.97 9.14
CA VAL A 108 -7.56 1.62 8.72
C VAL A 108 -7.53 0.61 7.58
N THR A 109 -8.55 -0.23 7.53
CA THR A 109 -8.82 -1.13 6.41
C THR A 109 -9.95 -0.57 5.56
N TYR A 110 -10.11 -1.06 4.32
CA TYR A 110 -11.27 -0.71 3.50
C TYR A 110 -12.59 -1.14 4.12
N GLY A 111 -12.60 -2.24 4.88
CA GLY A 111 -13.77 -2.65 5.66
C GLY A 111 -14.15 -1.62 6.73
N MET A 112 -13.16 -1.03 7.42
CA MET A 112 -13.41 0.06 8.38
C MET A 112 -13.90 1.33 7.67
N LEU A 113 -13.27 1.72 6.57
CA LEU A 113 -13.71 2.88 5.79
C LEU A 113 -15.14 2.71 5.27
N ASN A 114 -15.49 1.52 4.78
CA ASN A 114 -16.85 1.21 4.35
C ASN A 114 -17.84 1.30 5.54
N LYS A 115 -17.50 0.75 6.69
CA LYS A 115 -18.34 0.81 7.89
C LYS A 115 -18.57 2.25 8.38
N GLU A 116 -17.56 3.11 8.28
CA GLU A 116 -17.62 4.49 8.77
C GLU A 116 -18.26 5.45 7.77
N LYS A 117 -17.95 5.31 6.49
CA LYS A 117 -18.36 6.25 5.44
C LYS A 117 -19.48 5.71 4.56
N GLY A 118 -19.64 4.38 4.48
CA GLY A 118 -20.57 3.70 3.57
C GLY A 118 -20.08 3.64 2.12
N LEU A 119 -20.60 2.68 1.35
CA LEU A 119 -20.28 2.53 -0.07
C LEU A 119 -20.78 3.71 -0.92
N GLN A 120 -21.84 4.36 -0.49
CA GLN A 120 -22.41 5.52 -1.18
C GLN A 120 -21.48 6.74 -1.16
N SER A 121 -20.49 6.77 -0.27
CA SER A 121 -19.50 7.85 -0.22
C SER A 121 -18.33 7.65 -1.18
N MET A 122 -18.25 6.48 -1.83
CA MET A 122 -17.22 6.22 -2.85
C MET A 122 -17.38 7.17 -4.03
N LYS A 123 -16.28 7.81 -4.40
CA LYS A 123 -16.19 8.69 -5.56
C LYS A 123 -15.07 8.25 -6.47
N ARG A 124 -15.29 8.33 -7.77
CA ARG A 124 -14.20 8.08 -8.71
C ARG A 124 -13.04 9.04 -8.42
N PRO A 125 -11.80 8.55 -8.39
CA PRO A 125 -10.65 9.44 -8.34
C PRO A 125 -10.72 10.43 -9.49
N GLY A 126 -10.47 11.69 -9.21
CA GLY A 126 -10.39 12.72 -10.25
C GLY A 126 -9.36 12.32 -11.31
N SER A 127 -9.65 12.56 -12.57
CA SER A 127 -8.64 12.53 -13.63
C SER A 127 -7.72 13.73 -13.38
N HIS A 128 -6.56 13.47 -12.82
CA HIS A 128 -5.46 14.43 -12.76
C HIS A 128 -4.77 14.48 -14.11
#